data_6e3398c632f65be61a0b6aebf43e827b
#
_entry.id   6e3398c632f65be61a0b6aebf43e827b
#
_cell.length_a   1.000
_cell.length_b   1.000
_cell.length_c   1.000
_cell.angle_alpha   90.00
_cell.angle_beta   90.00
_cell.angle_gamma   90.00
#
_symmetry.space_group_name_H-M   'P 1'
#
loop_
_entity.id
_entity.type
_entity.pdbx_description
1 polymer ?
#
loop_
_entity_poly.entity_id
_entity_poly.type
_entity_poly.pdbx_seq_one_letter_code
_entity_poly.pdbx_strand_id
1 'polypeptide(L)'
;MANDFEVFVDAAVSADAAWALAGDAAGIATWFGPVTSVEIEGDVRRAVMGNGAAILERLVDRDDAARHYSYVVISGIPDLTSHRATIRVEPTPGGSRIFWRQTATSANPDYDLETRLRAVMTKGLEHMRDILESGARA
;
A
#
# COMPACT_ATOMS: atom_id res chain seq x y z
N MET A 1 1.99 14.61 16.26
CA MET A 1 2.99 14.91 15.22
C MET A 1 2.72 14.12 13.96
N ALA A 2 2.92 14.77 12.82
CA ALA A 2 2.77 14.09 11.55
C ALA A 2 3.96 13.18 11.27
N ASN A 3 3.68 11.98 10.78
CA ASN A 3 4.68 11.06 10.25
C ASN A 3 4.58 11.11 8.73
N ASP A 4 5.67 11.35 8.06
CA ASP A 4 5.73 11.38 6.59
C ASP A 4 6.97 10.59 6.19
N PHE A 5 6.74 9.44 5.53
CA PHE A 5 7.82 8.56 5.16
C PHE A 5 7.45 7.72 3.94
N GLU A 6 8.47 7.16 3.31
CA GLU A 6 8.29 6.32 2.12
C GLU A 6 9.18 5.10 2.22
N VAL A 7 8.64 3.95 1.82
CA VAL A 7 9.40 2.71 1.64
C VAL A 7 9.36 2.34 0.16
N PHE A 8 10.35 1.58 -0.29
CA PHE A 8 10.39 1.12 -1.68
C PHE A 8 11.04 -0.24 -1.81
N VAL A 9 10.80 -0.87 -2.94
CA VAL A 9 11.46 -2.12 -3.33
C VAL A 9 11.76 -2.07 -4.83
N ASP A 10 12.87 -2.64 -5.23
CA ASP A 10 13.20 -2.84 -6.65
C ASP A 10 12.77 -4.23 -7.08
N ALA A 11 12.19 -4.32 -8.28
CA ALA A 11 11.74 -5.58 -8.85
C ALA A 11 12.28 -5.73 -10.28
N ALA A 12 12.68 -6.94 -10.64
CA ALA A 12 13.22 -7.26 -11.96
C ALA A 12 12.10 -7.56 -12.96
N VAL A 13 11.09 -6.68 -13.01
CA VAL A 13 9.98 -6.72 -13.95
C VAL A 13 9.71 -5.32 -14.45
N SER A 14 9.03 -5.19 -15.60
CA SER A 14 8.71 -3.88 -16.15
C SER A 14 7.81 -3.08 -15.22
N ALA A 15 7.83 -1.76 -15.37
CA ALA A 15 6.96 -0.88 -14.60
C ALA A 15 5.48 -1.20 -14.84
N ASP A 16 5.10 -1.56 -16.07
CA ASP A 16 3.72 -1.92 -16.37
C ASP A 16 3.31 -3.24 -15.70
N ALA A 17 4.20 -4.23 -15.67
CA ALA A 17 3.94 -5.48 -14.96
C ALA A 17 3.81 -5.25 -13.44
N ALA A 18 4.69 -4.43 -12.87
CA ALA A 18 4.61 -4.07 -11.46
C ALA A 18 3.32 -3.30 -11.15
N TRP A 19 2.93 -2.37 -12.01
CA TRP A 19 1.71 -1.59 -11.82
C TRP A 19 0.44 -2.45 -11.91
N ALA A 20 0.44 -3.49 -12.74
CA ALA A 20 -0.70 -4.40 -12.84
C ALA A 20 -1.04 -5.04 -11.49
N LEU A 21 -0.05 -5.28 -10.63
CA LEU A 21 -0.26 -5.80 -9.28
C LEU A 21 -0.40 -4.66 -8.26
N ALA A 22 0.55 -3.73 -8.22
CA ALA A 22 0.56 -2.64 -7.24
C ALA A 22 -0.64 -1.71 -7.38
N GLY A 23 -1.11 -1.47 -8.59
CA GLY A 23 -2.22 -0.58 -8.88
C GLY A 23 -3.59 -1.22 -8.74
N ASP A 24 -3.67 -2.52 -8.48
CA ASP A 24 -4.93 -3.21 -8.26
C ASP A 24 -5.36 -3.02 -6.81
N ALA A 25 -6.15 -1.99 -6.56
CA ALA A 25 -6.59 -1.64 -5.20
C ALA A 25 -7.42 -2.75 -4.55
N ALA A 26 -8.18 -3.51 -5.34
CA ALA A 26 -8.95 -4.65 -4.82
C ALA A 26 -8.06 -5.85 -4.49
N GLY A 27 -6.88 -5.91 -5.06
CA GLY A 27 -5.95 -7.03 -4.90
C GLY A 27 -4.93 -6.87 -3.78
N ILE A 28 -5.07 -5.88 -2.90
CA ILE A 28 -4.08 -5.62 -1.85
C ILE A 28 -3.85 -6.83 -0.94
N ALA A 29 -4.88 -7.66 -0.72
CA ALA A 29 -4.76 -8.86 0.09
C ALA A 29 -3.80 -9.90 -0.51
N THR A 30 -3.53 -9.83 -1.82
CA THR A 30 -2.64 -10.75 -2.51
C THR A 30 -1.20 -10.62 -2.02
N TRP A 31 -0.78 -9.40 -1.71
CA TRP A 31 0.62 -9.13 -1.35
C TRP A 31 0.78 -8.53 0.05
N PHE A 32 -0.26 -7.98 0.65
CA PHE A 32 -0.19 -7.38 1.98
C PHE A 32 -0.81 -8.32 3.02
N GLY A 33 0.04 -9.09 3.70
CA GLY A 33 -0.37 -10.17 4.60
C GLY A 33 -1.36 -9.81 5.69
N PRO A 34 -1.30 -8.61 6.33
CA PRO A 34 -2.28 -8.26 7.36
C PRO A 34 -3.73 -8.21 6.87
N VAL A 35 -3.97 -8.02 5.58
CA VAL A 35 -5.31 -7.95 5.00
C VAL A 35 -5.72 -9.33 4.51
N THR A 36 -6.88 -9.82 4.94
CA THR A 36 -7.39 -11.16 4.56
C THR A 36 -8.46 -11.11 3.48
N SER A 37 -9.22 -10.03 3.38
CA SER A 37 -10.20 -9.85 2.31
C SER A 37 -10.44 -8.38 2.03
N VAL A 38 -10.94 -8.10 0.82
CA VAL A 38 -11.17 -6.72 0.36
C VAL A 38 -12.48 -6.67 -0.42
N GLU A 39 -13.28 -5.64 -0.16
CA GLU A 39 -14.46 -5.30 -0.95
C GLU A 39 -14.36 -3.83 -1.34
N ILE A 40 -14.74 -3.52 -2.58
CA ILE A 40 -14.80 -2.13 -3.05
C ILE A 40 -16.23 -1.82 -3.45
N GLU A 41 -16.74 -0.69 -2.92
CA GLU A 41 -18.04 -0.15 -3.27
C GLU A 41 -17.85 1.33 -3.60
N GLY A 42 -18.01 1.69 -4.88
CA GLY A 42 -17.70 3.04 -5.35
C GLY A 42 -16.23 3.36 -5.18
N ASP A 43 -15.92 4.40 -4.43
CA ASP A 43 -14.55 4.81 -4.11
C ASP A 43 -14.07 4.35 -2.73
N VAL A 44 -14.86 3.51 -2.05
CA VAL A 44 -14.53 3.02 -0.71
C VAL A 44 -14.06 1.57 -0.76
N ARG A 45 -12.88 1.33 -0.21
CA ARG A 45 -12.33 0.00 -0.03
C ARG A 45 -12.49 -0.42 1.43
N ARG A 46 -13.09 -1.59 1.63
CA ARG A 46 -13.19 -2.20 2.96
C ARG A 46 -12.17 -3.34 3.05
N ALA A 47 -11.15 -3.14 3.85
CA ALA A 47 -10.10 -4.14 4.05
C ALA A 47 -10.33 -4.81 5.41
N VAL A 48 -10.49 -6.13 5.39
CA VAL A 48 -10.65 -6.92 6.62
C VAL A 48 -9.29 -7.47 7.01
N MET A 49 -8.93 -7.22 8.27
CA MET A 49 -7.65 -7.65 8.83
C MET A 49 -7.76 -9.06 9.43
N GLY A 50 -6.61 -9.69 9.68
CA GLY A 50 -6.56 -11.04 10.23
C GLY A 50 -7.23 -11.20 11.59
N ASN A 51 -7.36 -10.12 12.37
CA ASN A 51 -8.07 -10.12 13.64
C ASN A 51 -9.58 -9.84 13.51
N GLY A 52 -10.09 -9.73 12.29
CA GLY A 52 -11.49 -9.44 12.02
C GLY A 52 -11.85 -7.97 11.96
N ALA A 53 -10.93 -7.06 12.31
CA ALA A 53 -11.17 -5.63 12.22
C ALA A 53 -11.28 -5.20 10.76
N ALA A 54 -12.14 -4.22 10.47
CA ALA A 54 -12.29 -3.67 9.13
C ALA A 54 -11.75 -2.25 9.10
N ILE A 55 -10.95 -1.96 8.08
CA ILE A 55 -10.47 -0.62 7.79
C ILE A 55 -11.20 -0.12 6.55
N LEU A 56 -11.82 1.05 6.65
CA LEU A 56 -12.45 1.71 5.52
C LEU A 56 -11.50 2.77 4.97
N GLU A 57 -11.29 2.72 3.67
CA GLU A 57 -10.38 3.61 2.97
C GLU A 57 -11.07 4.20 1.76
N ARG A 58 -10.86 5.50 1.50
CA ARG A 58 -11.37 6.16 0.30
C ARG A 58 -10.25 6.28 -0.71
N LEU A 59 -10.51 5.80 -1.93
CA LEU A 59 -9.60 5.95 -3.06
C LEU A 59 -9.80 7.35 -3.62
N VAL A 60 -8.77 8.19 -3.58
CA VAL A 60 -8.94 9.64 -3.82
C VAL A 60 -8.24 10.17 -5.05
N ASP A 61 -7.26 9.44 -5.57
CA ASP A 61 -6.45 9.93 -6.68
C ASP A 61 -5.88 8.73 -7.42
N ARG A 62 -6.09 8.68 -8.73
CA ARG A 62 -5.58 7.58 -9.53
C ARG A 62 -5.19 8.08 -10.91
N ASP A 63 -3.98 7.74 -11.33
CA ASP A 63 -3.47 8.01 -12.68
C ASP A 63 -2.71 6.79 -13.17
N ASP A 64 -3.36 5.98 -14.01
CA ASP A 64 -2.75 4.75 -14.53
C ASP A 64 -1.58 5.04 -15.46
N ALA A 65 -1.60 6.13 -16.21
CA ALA A 65 -0.49 6.51 -17.09
C ALA A 65 0.75 6.88 -16.31
N ALA A 66 0.58 7.56 -15.18
CA ALA A 66 1.67 7.92 -14.27
C ALA A 66 1.97 6.82 -13.25
N ARG A 67 1.18 5.77 -13.22
CA ARG A 67 1.31 4.60 -12.34
C ARG A 67 1.31 5.00 -10.87
N HIS A 68 0.23 5.65 -10.42
CA HIS A 68 0.04 5.90 -8.99
C HIS A 68 -1.45 5.92 -8.63
N TYR A 69 -1.74 5.62 -7.36
CA TYR A 69 -3.02 5.93 -6.74
C TYR A 69 -2.80 6.25 -5.27
N SER A 70 -3.74 7.03 -4.72
CA SER A 70 -3.72 7.42 -3.31
C SER A 70 -5.01 7.00 -2.63
N TYR A 71 -4.94 6.85 -1.32
CA TYR A 71 -6.10 6.55 -0.50
C TYR A 71 -5.95 7.20 0.87
N VAL A 72 -7.10 7.41 1.53
CA VAL A 72 -7.14 7.93 2.90
C VAL A 72 -7.95 6.97 3.75
N VAL A 73 -7.51 6.73 4.98
CA VAL A 73 -8.27 5.93 5.95
C VAL A 73 -9.42 6.77 6.49
N ILE A 74 -10.64 6.24 6.38
CA ILE A 74 -11.86 6.88 6.87
C ILE A 74 -12.13 6.43 8.31
N SER A 75 -11.94 5.13 8.58
CA SER A 75 -12.21 4.55 9.89
C SER A 75 -11.49 3.22 10.05
N GLY A 76 -11.44 2.72 11.27
CA GLY A 76 -10.95 1.38 11.58
C GLY A 76 -9.56 1.35 12.21
N ILE A 77 -8.83 2.45 12.23
CA ILE A 77 -7.52 2.53 12.90
C ILE A 77 -7.68 3.45 14.12
N PRO A 78 -7.50 2.92 15.34
CA PRO A 78 -7.63 3.72 16.55
C PRO A 78 -6.64 4.88 16.56
N ASP A 79 -7.09 6.02 17.09
CA ASP A 79 -6.29 7.23 17.32
C ASP A 79 -5.74 7.91 16.05
N LEU A 80 -6.04 7.39 14.88
CA LEU A 80 -5.60 8.00 13.61
C LEU A 80 -6.41 9.29 13.36
N THR A 81 -5.73 10.43 13.29
CA THR A 81 -6.39 11.74 13.13
C THR A 81 -6.27 12.28 11.72
N SER A 82 -5.26 11.86 10.95
CA SER A 82 -5.14 12.16 9.54
C SER A 82 -4.37 11.04 8.85
N HIS A 83 -4.62 10.84 7.56
CA HIS A 83 -3.94 9.80 6.80
C HIS A 83 -4.03 10.09 5.31
N ARG A 84 -2.92 9.88 4.62
CA ARG A 84 -2.89 9.74 3.17
C ARG A 84 -1.76 8.80 2.80
N ALA A 85 -2.05 7.85 1.93
CA ALA A 85 -1.03 6.94 1.40
C ALA A 85 -1.05 6.99 -0.12
N THR A 86 0.13 6.80 -0.72
CA THR A 86 0.28 6.75 -2.17
C THR A 86 1.17 5.58 -2.54
N ILE A 87 0.70 4.76 -3.48
CA ILE A 87 1.50 3.73 -4.13
C ILE A 87 1.80 4.23 -5.54
N ARG A 88 3.06 4.14 -5.94
CA ARG A 88 3.48 4.51 -7.29
C ARG A 88 4.60 3.60 -7.78
N VAL A 89 4.71 3.49 -9.09
CA VAL A 89 5.72 2.65 -9.74
C VAL A 89 6.48 3.48 -10.77
N GLU A 90 7.81 3.38 -10.72
CA GLU A 90 8.69 4.03 -11.69
C GLU A 90 9.55 3.00 -12.42
N PRO A 91 9.80 3.18 -13.72
CA PRO A 91 10.75 2.33 -14.44
C PRO A 91 12.18 2.61 -13.98
N THR A 92 13.00 1.57 -13.95
CA THR A 92 14.44 1.65 -13.68
C THR A 92 15.20 0.91 -14.79
N PRO A 93 16.52 1.11 -14.92
CA PRO A 93 17.30 0.39 -15.94
C PRO A 93 17.17 -1.15 -15.87
N GLY A 94 17.00 -1.69 -14.65
CA GLY A 94 16.90 -3.14 -14.45
C GLY A 94 15.49 -3.66 -14.26
N GLY A 95 14.47 -2.80 -14.36
CA GLY A 95 13.09 -3.21 -14.14
C GLY A 95 12.19 -2.09 -13.65
N SER A 96 11.84 -2.12 -12.38
CA SER A 96 10.95 -1.11 -11.78
C SER A 96 11.25 -0.91 -10.30
N ARG A 97 10.80 0.23 -9.79
CA ARG A 97 10.83 0.54 -8.35
C ARG A 97 9.41 0.86 -7.91
N ILE A 98 8.97 0.22 -6.84
CA ILE A 98 7.64 0.37 -6.28
C ILE A 98 7.78 1.13 -4.97
N PHE A 99 7.07 2.26 -4.86
CA PHE A 99 7.10 3.14 -3.70
C PHE A 99 5.77 3.09 -2.97
N TRP A 100 5.83 3.15 -1.65
CA TRP A 100 4.65 3.28 -0.80
C TRP A 100 4.93 4.36 0.24
N ARG A 101 4.20 5.47 0.12
CA ARG A 101 4.35 6.62 1.01
C ARG A 101 3.15 6.72 1.94
N GLN A 102 3.41 7.07 3.20
CA GLN A 102 2.38 7.33 4.19
C GLN A 102 2.61 8.71 4.80
N THR A 103 1.54 9.49 4.92
CA THR A 103 1.50 10.69 5.75
C THR A 103 0.37 10.47 6.75
N ALA A 104 0.68 10.45 8.04
CA ALA A 104 -0.31 10.09 9.06
C ALA A 104 -0.02 10.77 10.39
N THR A 105 -1.08 11.04 11.16
CA THR A 105 -0.96 11.54 12.53
C THR A 105 -1.78 10.67 13.46
N SER A 106 -1.25 10.46 14.69
CA SER A 106 -1.93 9.74 15.74
C SER A 106 -2.22 10.70 16.90
N ALA A 107 -3.39 10.55 17.52
CA ALA A 107 -3.75 11.28 18.74
C ALA A 107 -2.99 10.73 19.95
N ASN A 108 -2.39 9.55 19.86
CA ASN A 108 -1.61 8.94 20.94
C ASN A 108 -0.13 9.29 20.77
N PRO A 109 0.44 10.19 21.60
CA PRO A 109 1.84 10.60 21.45
C PRO A 109 2.85 9.50 21.79
N ASP A 110 2.43 8.46 22.49
CA ASP A 110 3.29 7.35 22.89
C ASP A 110 3.33 6.23 21.85
N TYR A 111 2.52 6.33 20.80
CA TYR A 111 2.46 5.30 19.76
C TYR A 111 3.42 5.63 18.62
N ASP A 112 4.40 4.75 18.40
CA ASP A 112 5.37 4.88 17.32
C ASP A 112 4.76 4.36 16.00
N LEU A 113 3.92 5.19 15.40
CA LEU A 113 3.20 4.85 14.18
C LEU A 113 4.14 4.59 13.01
N GLU A 114 5.16 5.42 12.85
CA GLU A 114 6.08 5.28 11.72
C GLU A 114 6.83 3.95 11.73
N THR A 115 7.44 3.58 12.86
CA THR A 115 8.20 2.33 12.95
C THR A 115 7.31 1.13 12.64
N ARG A 116 6.08 1.12 13.16
CA ARG A 116 5.15 0.02 12.94
C ARG A 116 4.69 -0.06 11.50
N LEU A 117 4.36 1.06 10.89
CA LEU A 117 3.95 1.09 9.48
C LEU A 117 5.10 0.72 8.56
N ARG A 118 6.29 1.25 8.79
CA ARG A 118 7.47 0.90 7.97
C ARG A 118 7.71 -0.60 7.95
N ALA A 119 7.60 -1.25 9.10
CA ALA A 119 7.84 -2.69 9.19
C ALA A 119 6.87 -3.50 8.34
N VAL A 120 5.56 -3.25 8.47
CA VAL A 120 4.55 -4.01 7.72
C VAL A 120 4.53 -3.64 6.25
N MET A 121 4.78 -2.37 5.91
CA MET A 121 4.81 -1.91 4.52
C MET A 121 6.00 -2.49 3.78
N THR A 122 7.18 -2.49 4.38
CA THR A 122 8.38 -3.08 3.80
C THR A 122 8.17 -4.56 3.51
N LYS A 123 7.60 -5.28 4.47
CA LYS A 123 7.30 -6.70 4.31
C LYS A 123 6.31 -6.95 3.18
N GLY A 124 5.29 -6.10 3.07
CA GLY A 124 4.31 -6.17 1.98
C GLY A 124 4.94 -5.96 0.62
N LEU A 125 5.81 -4.94 0.48
CA LEU A 125 6.49 -4.67 -0.79
C LEU A 125 7.46 -5.80 -1.15
N GLU A 126 8.16 -6.38 -0.19
CA GLU A 126 9.04 -7.52 -0.44
C GLU A 126 8.25 -8.73 -0.94
N HIS A 127 7.09 -8.99 -0.36
CA HIS A 127 6.20 -10.05 -0.83
C HIS A 127 5.68 -9.78 -2.24
N MET A 128 5.30 -8.53 -2.53
CA MET A 128 4.90 -8.10 -3.87
C MET A 128 6.01 -8.36 -4.88
N ARG A 129 7.24 -7.96 -4.58
CA ARG A 129 8.41 -8.24 -5.42
C ARG A 129 8.56 -9.74 -5.69
N ASP A 130 8.44 -10.57 -4.66
CA ASP A 130 8.60 -12.01 -4.79
C ASP A 130 7.53 -12.61 -5.72
N ILE A 131 6.29 -12.14 -5.60
CA ILE A 131 5.19 -12.56 -6.49
C ILE A 131 5.51 -12.17 -7.93
N LEU A 132 5.93 -10.92 -8.16
CA LEU A 132 6.22 -10.40 -9.49
C LEU A 132 7.39 -11.15 -10.14
N GLU A 133 8.46 -11.37 -9.41
CA GLU A 133 9.64 -12.03 -9.94
C GLU A 133 9.41 -13.52 -10.17
N SER A 134 8.59 -14.16 -9.36
CA SER A 134 8.18 -15.56 -9.57
C SER A 134 7.37 -15.70 -10.85
N GLY A 135 6.43 -14.79 -11.10
CA GLY A 135 5.65 -14.77 -12.34
C GLY A 135 6.51 -14.55 -13.59
N ALA A 136 7.51 -13.67 -13.48
CA ALA A 136 8.43 -13.37 -14.58
C ALA A 136 9.32 -14.56 -14.96
N ARG A 137 9.50 -15.52 -14.06
CA ARG A 137 10.30 -16.73 -14.31
C ARG A 137 9.51 -17.88 -14.93
N ALA A 138 8.19 -17.76 -14.89
CA ALA A 138 7.31 -18.77 -15.50
C ALA A 138 7.16 -18.59 -17.03
#